data_6600844ed8c1d68650af7ac454a3afcc
#
_entry.id   6600844ed8c1d68650af7ac454a3afcc
#
_cell.length_a   1.000
_cell.length_b   1.000
_cell.length_c   1.000
_cell.angle_alpha   90.00
_cell.angle_beta   90.00
_cell.angle_gamma   90.00
#
_symmetry.space_group_name_H-M   'P 1'
#
loop_
_entity.id
_entity.type
_entity.pdbx_description
1 polymer ?
#
loop_
_entity_poly.entity_id
_entity_poly.type
_entity_poly.pdbx_seq_one_letter_code
_entity_poly.pdbx_strand_id
1 'polypeptide(L)'
;MEWLGLHFITELPESGQVILNCTHDPFLVLLAYLVACVGSFATLDMAERVAHAEKSASQMLWRWVGSGCLAGSIWAMHFVGMLAFQAPIDLHYQLPVTVFSLTIALLAAWLAMHTLSLPELSLRQCLMSSIGIGLGIATMHYVGMTAMHSNASVYYHPGLFALSIVIAIGAALAALLLAWYLRDGAGMLHQLFKYSASLLLGAGILSMHLTAMAAFNLVLPS
;
A
#
# COMPACT_ATOMS: atom_id res chain seq x y z
N MET A 1 -13.67 14.71 16.33
CA MET A 1 -14.13 15.20 15.00
C MET A 1 -14.43 13.99 14.14
N GLU A 2 -15.58 13.91 13.54
CA GLU A 2 -15.98 12.79 12.65
C GLU A 2 -15.99 13.26 11.19
N TRP A 3 -15.38 12.50 10.31
CA TRP A 3 -15.35 12.78 8.87
C TRP A 3 -15.42 11.47 8.08
N LEU A 4 -16.42 11.32 7.20
CA LEU A 4 -16.64 10.09 6.40
C LEU A 4 -16.71 8.80 7.24
N GLY A 5 -17.25 8.84 8.47
CA GLY A 5 -17.29 7.69 9.38
C GLY A 5 -15.96 7.38 10.09
N LEU A 6 -14.94 8.25 9.94
CA LEU A 6 -13.68 8.16 10.68
C LEU A 6 -13.74 9.10 11.89
N HIS A 7 -13.40 8.58 13.06
CA HIS A 7 -13.31 9.35 14.29
C HIS A 7 -11.86 9.76 14.53
N PHE A 8 -11.63 11.08 14.70
CA PHE A 8 -10.30 11.62 14.96
C PHE A 8 -10.16 12.08 16.40
N ILE A 9 -9.08 11.66 17.07
CA ILE A 9 -8.69 12.16 18.39
C ILE A 9 -7.84 13.42 18.18
N THR A 10 -8.36 14.55 18.64
CA THR A 10 -7.63 15.84 18.69
C THR A 10 -7.20 16.22 20.09
N GLU A 11 -7.77 15.56 21.12
CA GLU A 11 -7.51 15.79 22.54
C GLU A 11 -7.32 14.44 23.25
N LEU A 12 -6.71 14.46 24.42
CA LEU A 12 -6.56 13.27 25.26
C LEU A 12 -7.95 12.68 25.58
N PRO A 13 -8.06 11.34 25.68
CA PRO A 13 -9.33 10.68 26.01
C PRO A 13 -9.94 11.28 27.29
N GLU A 14 -11.27 11.44 27.28
CA GLU A 14 -11.99 11.86 28.47
C GLU A 14 -11.73 10.92 29.65
N SER A 15 -11.88 11.42 30.88
CA SER A 15 -11.70 10.63 32.09
C SER A 15 -12.64 9.41 32.08
N GLY A 16 -12.04 8.22 31.96
CA GLY A 16 -12.76 6.93 31.87
C GLY A 16 -12.56 6.16 30.57
N GLN A 17 -11.85 6.70 29.57
CA GLN A 17 -11.47 6.00 28.36
C GLN A 17 -10.03 5.47 28.46
N VAL A 18 -9.82 4.22 28.06
CA VAL A 18 -8.49 3.57 28.06
C VAL A 18 -8.03 3.31 26.64
N ILE A 19 -6.93 3.94 26.24
CA ILE A 19 -6.23 3.59 24.98
C ILE A 19 -5.51 2.27 25.21
N LEU A 20 -5.80 1.28 24.33
CA LEU A 20 -5.15 -0.02 24.39
C LEU A 20 -3.69 0.06 23.91
N ASN A 21 -2.80 -0.55 24.67
CA ASN A 21 -1.41 -0.68 24.26
C ASN A 21 -1.29 -1.87 23.30
N CYS A 22 -1.06 -1.56 22.03
CA CYS A 22 -0.94 -2.54 20.96
C CYS A 22 0.52 -2.70 20.56
N THR A 23 0.91 -3.91 20.15
CA THR A 23 2.25 -4.23 19.68
C THR A 23 2.22 -4.85 18.29
N HIS A 24 3.40 -5.07 17.71
CA HIS A 24 3.51 -5.75 16.42
C HIS A 24 4.47 -6.94 16.55
N ASP A 25 4.09 -8.07 15.97
CA ASP A 25 4.97 -9.23 15.84
C ASP A 25 6.07 -8.94 14.82
N PRO A 26 7.36 -8.94 15.22
CA PRO A 26 8.45 -8.58 14.34
C PRO A 26 8.65 -9.55 13.17
N PHE A 27 8.31 -10.84 13.33
CA PHE A 27 8.41 -11.83 12.26
C PHE A 27 7.38 -11.59 11.18
N LEU A 28 6.15 -11.27 11.55
CA LEU A 28 5.09 -10.94 10.59
C LEU A 28 5.34 -9.59 9.91
N VAL A 29 5.91 -8.61 10.62
CA VAL A 29 6.36 -7.35 10.00
C VAL A 29 7.46 -7.62 8.96
N LEU A 30 8.44 -8.47 9.28
CA LEU A 30 9.48 -8.87 8.33
C LEU A 30 8.87 -9.61 7.12
N LEU A 31 7.92 -10.51 7.35
CA LEU A 31 7.22 -11.22 6.27
C LEU A 31 6.44 -10.24 5.38
N ALA A 32 5.74 -9.28 5.96
CA ALA A 32 5.06 -8.21 5.22
C ALA A 32 6.04 -7.43 4.34
N TYR A 33 7.21 -7.07 4.87
CA TYR A 33 8.27 -6.42 4.11
C TYR A 33 8.75 -7.27 2.92
N LEU A 34 9.03 -8.55 3.15
CA LEU A 34 9.47 -9.46 2.08
C LEU A 34 8.41 -9.61 0.98
N VAL A 35 7.13 -9.72 1.35
CA VAL A 35 6.02 -9.74 0.38
C VAL A 35 5.99 -8.47 -0.46
N ALA A 36 6.16 -7.30 0.17
CA ALA A 36 6.22 -6.02 -0.54
C ALA A 36 7.43 -5.94 -1.49
N CYS A 37 8.61 -6.42 -1.07
CA CYS A 37 9.81 -6.45 -1.90
C CYS A 37 9.65 -7.35 -3.14
N VAL A 38 9.13 -8.57 -2.95
CA VAL A 38 8.89 -9.53 -4.04
C VAL A 38 7.87 -8.96 -5.03
N GLY A 39 6.79 -8.36 -4.53
CA GLY A 39 5.79 -7.72 -5.37
C GLY A 39 6.32 -6.51 -6.13
N SER A 40 7.15 -5.69 -5.48
CA SER A 40 7.83 -4.56 -6.14
C SER A 40 8.76 -5.04 -7.25
N PHE A 41 9.55 -6.10 -7.01
CA PHE A 41 10.41 -6.70 -8.04
C PHE A 41 9.59 -7.22 -9.22
N ALA A 42 8.54 -8.01 -8.95
CA ALA A 42 7.66 -8.51 -10.00
C ALA A 42 7.02 -7.39 -10.82
N THR A 43 6.63 -6.28 -10.16
CA THR A 43 6.05 -5.12 -10.83
C THR A 43 7.06 -4.43 -11.76
N LEU A 44 8.30 -4.25 -11.32
CA LEU A 44 9.38 -3.70 -12.16
C LEU A 44 9.65 -4.60 -13.37
N ASP A 45 9.66 -5.92 -13.18
CA ASP A 45 9.83 -6.90 -14.27
C ASP A 45 8.66 -6.85 -15.27
N MET A 46 7.43 -6.74 -14.78
CA MET A 46 6.25 -6.62 -15.66
C MET A 46 6.22 -5.28 -16.41
N ALA A 47 6.68 -4.19 -15.79
CA ALA A 47 6.81 -2.89 -16.46
C ALA A 47 7.76 -2.94 -17.65
N GLU A 48 8.90 -3.63 -17.50
CA GLU A 48 9.85 -3.89 -18.63
C GLU A 48 9.17 -4.68 -19.76
N ARG A 49 8.41 -5.74 -19.42
CA ARG A 49 7.70 -6.56 -20.39
C ARG A 49 6.61 -5.78 -21.13
N VAL A 50 5.90 -4.89 -20.44
CA VAL A 50 4.90 -4.00 -21.06
C VAL A 50 5.57 -3.04 -22.04
N ALA A 51 6.73 -2.47 -21.67
CA ALA A 51 7.47 -1.51 -22.50
C ALA A 51 7.99 -2.14 -23.79
N HIS A 52 8.44 -3.41 -23.75
CA HIS A 52 9.01 -4.13 -24.88
C HIS A 52 8.02 -5.00 -25.66
N ALA A 53 6.72 -4.96 -25.31
CA ALA A 53 5.69 -5.75 -25.98
C ALA A 53 5.36 -5.16 -27.37
N GLU A 54 5.73 -5.86 -28.43
CA GLU A 54 5.48 -5.43 -29.83
C GLU A 54 3.99 -5.50 -30.22
N LYS A 55 3.24 -6.46 -29.65
CA LYS A 55 1.83 -6.70 -29.96
C LYS A 55 0.93 -6.08 -28.89
N SER A 56 -0.13 -5.39 -29.31
CA SER A 56 -1.13 -4.80 -28.41
C SER A 56 -1.74 -5.83 -27.44
N ALA A 57 -2.01 -7.05 -27.90
CA ALA A 57 -2.53 -8.13 -27.06
C ALA A 57 -1.53 -8.57 -25.98
N SER A 58 -0.23 -8.65 -26.31
CA SER A 58 0.83 -8.96 -25.36
C SER A 58 1.00 -7.83 -24.33
N GLN A 59 0.95 -6.58 -24.76
CA GLN A 59 1.01 -5.42 -23.89
C GLN A 59 -0.16 -5.41 -22.89
N MET A 60 -1.38 -5.69 -23.35
CA MET A 60 -2.56 -5.78 -22.49
C MET A 60 -2.45 -6.93 -21.48
N LEU A 61 -1.96 -8.10 -21.91
CA LEU A 61 -1.72 -9.23 -21.02
C LEU A 61 -0.75 -8.86 -19.88
N TRP A 62 0.40 -8.27 -20.23
CA TRP A 62 1.40 -7.90 -19.22
C TRP A 62 0.91 -6.77 -18.30
N ARG A 63 0.06 -5.86 -18.77
CA ARG A 63 -0.62 -4.89 -17.89
C ARG A 63 -1.48 -5.58 -16.84
N TRP A 64 -2.33 -6.55 -17.25
CA TRP A 64 -3.19 -7.26 -16.32
C TRP A 64 -2.40 -8.13 -15.33
N VAL A 65 -1.39 -8.85 -15.82
CA VAL A 65 -0.51 -9.66 -14.96
C VAL A 65 0.23 -8.77 -13.95
N GLY A 66 0.83 -7.68 -14.43
CA GLY A 66 1.53 -6.72 -13.55
C GLY A 66 0.60 -6.05 -12.54
N SER A 67 -0.61 -5.69 -12.94
CA SER A 67 -1.63 -5.13 -12.03
C SER A 67 -2.03 -6.14 -10.97
N GLY A 68 -2.22 -7.41 -11.34
CA GLY A 68 -2.53 -8.48 -10.40
C GLY A 68 -1.39 -8.74 -9.40
N CYS A 69 -0.13 -8.78 -9.88
CA CYS A 69 1.05 -8.92 -9.03
C CYS A 69 1.18 -7.77 -8.04
N LEU A 70 1.07 -6.52 -8.52
CA LEU A 70 1.19 -5.34 -7.67
C LEU A 70 0.05 -5.26 -6.65
N ALA A 71 -1.20 -5.38 -7.09
CA ALA A 71 -2.37 -5.34 -6.21
C ALA A 71 -2.33 -6.46 -5.18
N GLY A 72 -2.04 -7.69 -5.62
CA GLY A 72 -1.95 -8.85 -4.75
C GLY A 72 -0.85 -8.71 -3.69
N SER A 73 0.31 -8.18 -4.06
CA SER A 73 1.42 -7.99 -3.11
C SER A 73 1.14 -6.87 -2.11
N ILE A 74 0.60 -5.72 -2.53
CA ILE A 74 0.25 -4.62 -1.62
C ILE A 74 -0.86 -5.06 -0.66
N TRP A 75 -1.88 -5.74 -1.17
CA TRP A 75 -2.97 -6.27 -0.38
C TRP A 75 -2.50 -7.37 0.60
N ALA A 76 -1.69 -8.32 0.15
CA ALA A 76 -1.13 -9.36 1.00
C ALA A 76 -0.20 -8.77 2.08
N MET A 77 0.66 -7.82 1.73
CA MET A 77 1.49 -7.10 2.69
C MET A 77 0.63 -6.41 3.75
N HIS A 78 -0.45 -5.71 3.34
CA HIS A 78 -1.36 -5.04 4.26
C HIS A 78 -1.96 -6.02 5.26
N PHE A 79 -2.54 -7.15 4.80
CA PHE A 79 -3.18 -8.11 5.71
C PHE A 79 -2.19 -8.93 6.54
N VAL A 80 -0.99 -9.23 6.03
CA VAL A 80 0.10 -9.79 6.86
C VAL A 80 0.52 -8.78 7.93
N GLY A 81 0.62 -7.49 7.60
CA GLY A 81 0.85 -6.41 8.56
C GLY A 81 -0.27 -6.28 9.59
N MET A 82 -1.53 -6.47 9.18
CA MET A 82 -2.68 -6.53 10.08
C MET A 82 -2.62 -7.73 11.03
N LEU A 83 -2.18 -8.90 10.54
CA LEU A 83 -1.95 -10.08 11.39
C LEU A 83 -0.78 -9.89 12.36
N ALA A 84 0.19 -9.03 12.02
CA ALA A 84 1.27 -8.65 12.92
C ALA A 84 0.79 -7.78 14.09
N PHE A 85 -0.33 -7.07 13.92
CA PHE A 85 -0.91 -6.20 14.93
C PHE A 85 -1.55 -7.02 16.05
N GLN A 86 -1.05 -6.84 17.28
CA GLN A 86 -1.50 -7.54 18.48
C GLN A 86 -2.18 -6.56 19.43
N ALA A 87 -3.46 -6.78 19.67
CA ALA A 87 -4.27 -6.05 20.64
C ALA A 87 -4.73 -7.03 21.74
N PRO A 88 -4.94 -6.56 22.99
CA PRO A 88 -5.41 -7.40 24.08
C PRO A 88 -6.93 -7.66 24.03
N ILE A 89 -7.50 -7.75 22.83
CA ILE A 89 -8.92 -7.99 22.53
C ILE A 89 -9.05 -8.89 21.31
N ASP A 90 -10.16 -9.58 21.17
CA ASP A 90 -10.46 -10.40 20.00
C ASP A 90 -10.75 -9.52 18.78
N LEU A 91 -10.05 -9.80 17.70
CA LEU A 91 -10.19 -9.12 16.42
C LEU A 91 -10.78 -10.11 15.40
N HIS A 92 -11.84 -9.69 14.72
CA HIS A 92 -12.48 -10.44 13.65
C HIS A 92 -12.43 -9.66 12.35
N TYR A 93 -12.28 -10.36 11.21
CA TYR A 93 -12.21 -9.74 9.89
C TYR A 93 -13.41 -10.10 9.04
N GLN A 94 -14.06 -9.10 8.47
CA GLN A 94 -15.17 -9.30 7.52
C GLN A 94 -14.66 -9.62 6.12
N LEU A 95 -14.85 -10.85 5.67
CA LEU A 95 -14.40 -11.31 4.36
C LEU A 95 -14.89 -10.44 3.18
N PRO A 96 -16.16 -10.01 3.10
CA PRO A 96 -16.62 -9.17 1.98
C PRO A 96 -15.85 -7.84 1.85
N VAL A 97 -15.60 -7.14 2.96
CA VAL A 97 -14.85 -5.88 2.98
C VAL A 97 -13.37 -6.13 2.65
N THR A 98 -12.79 -7.20 3.19
CA THR A 98 -11.44 -7.64 2.88
C THR A 98 -11.25 -7.88 1.38
N VAL A 99 -12.17 -8.60 0.73
CA VAL A 99 -12.13 -8.85 -0.72
C VAL A 99 -12.39 -7.55 -1.50
N PHE A 100 -13.32 -6.71 -1.03
CA PHE A 100 -13.58 -5.41 -1.67
C PHE A 100 -12.34 -4.50 -1.68
N SER A 101 -11.54 -4.48 -0.62
CA SER A 101 -10.29 -3.71 -0.58
C SER A 101 -9.30 -4.15 -1.66
N LEU A 102 -9.27 -5.44 -2.05
CA LEU A 102 -8.46 -5.93 -3.16
C LEU A 102 -8.86 -5.29 -4.51
N THR A 103 -10.16 -5.03 -4.74
CA THR A 103 -10.60 -4.37 -5.98
C THR A 103 -10.06 -2.94 -6.08
N ILE A 104 -9.97 -2.23 -4.96
CA ILE A 104 -9.38 -0.89 -4.88
C ILE A 104 -7.88 -0.96 -5.19
N ALA A 105 -7.17 -1.93 -4.60
CA ALA A 105 -5.75 -2.16 -4.90
C ALA A 105 -5.54 -2.46 -6.40
N LEU A 106 -6.43 -3.26 -7.00
CA LEU A 106 -6.35 -3.62 -8.43
C LEU A 106 -6.54 -2.39 -9.33
N LEU A 107 -7.45 -1.49 -9.00
CA LEU A 107 -7.65 -0.23 -9.75
C LEU A 107 -6.41 0.68 -9.65
N ALA A 108 -5.82 0.84 -8.47
CA ALA A 108 -4.59 1.60 -8.28
C ALA A 108 -3.41 0.98 -9.05
N ALA A 109 -3.26 -0.33 -8.98
CA ALA A 109 -2.22 -1.07 -9.68
C ALA A 109 -2.40 -1.01 -11.21
N TRP A 110 -3.65 -1.06 -11.69
CA TRP A 110 -3.94 -0.92 -13.11
C TRP A 110 -3.57 0.48 -13.62
N LEU A 111 -3.85 1.53 -12.83
CA LEU A 111 -3.41 2.89 -13.16
C LEU A 111 -1.89 2.98 -13.23
N ALA A 112 -1.15 2.32 -12.33
CA ALA A 112 0.30 2.27 -12.35
C ALA A 112 0.83 1.60 -13.63
N MET A 113 0.33 0.39 -13.94
CA MET A 113 0.75 -0.36 -15.13
C MET A 113 0.33 0.33 -16.44
N HIS A 114 -0.84 1.02 -16.45
CA HIS A 114 -1.26 1.84 -17.57
C HIS A 114 -0.30 3.01 -17.80
N THR A 115 0.06 3.74 -16.75
CA THR A 115 1.00 4.87 -16.81
C THR A 115 2.38 4.43 -17.33
N LEU A 116 2.89 3.29 -16.84
CA LEU A 116 4.16 2.72 -17.27
C LEU A 116 4.17 2.20 -18.72
N SER A 117 2.99 1.94 -19.29
CA SER A 117 2.86 1.51 -20.70
C SER A 117 2.79 2.66 -21.70
N LEU A 118 2.80 3.92 -21.25
CA LEU A 118 2.84 5.06 -22.14
C LEU A 118 4.20 5.12 -22.87
N PRO A 119 4.24 5.50 -24.15
CA PRO A 119 5.50 5.60 -24.89
C PRO A 119 6.42 6.71 -24.35
N GLU A 120 5.81 7.79 -23.89
CA GLU A 120 6.49 8.90 -23.21
C GLU A 120 5.78 9.22 -21.92
N LEU A 121 6.53 9.50 -20.86
CA LEU A 121 6.00 9.86 -19.55
C LEU A 121 6.40 11.30 -19.20
N SER A 122 5.47 12.23 -19.32
CA SER A 122 5.69 13.60 -18.88
C SER A 122 5.69 13.69 -17.34
N LEU A 123 6.42 14.65 -16.78
CA LEU A 123 6.43 14.87 -15.32
C LEU A 123 5.02 15.11 -14.77
N ARG A 124 4.17 15.83 -15.50
CA ARG A 124 2.78 16.05 -15.10
C ARG A 124 1.98 14.76 -15.01
N GLN A 125 2.11 13.88 -16.01
CA GLN A 125 1.45 12.56 -15.99
C GLN A 125 1.94 11.70 -14.83
N CYS A 126 3.27 11.69 -14.59
CA CYS A 126 3.88 10.97 -13.48
C CYS A 126 3.33 11.46 -12.12
N LEU A 127 3.28 12.79 -11.89
CA LEU A 127 2.74 13.38 -10.66
C LEU A 127 1.25 13.08 -10.48
N MET A 128 0.43 13.26 -11.51
CA MET A 128 -1.02 13.00 -11.42
C MET A 128 -1.31 11.52 -11.20
N SER A 129 -0.58 10.64 -11.87
CA SER A 129 -0.73 9.20 -11.66
C SER A 129 -0.27 8.77 -10.26
N SER A 130 0.84 9.31 -9.75
CA SER A 130 1.31 8.98 -8.40
C SER A 130 0.34 9.44 -7.31
N ILE A 131 -0.33 10.58 -7.48
CA ILE A 131 -1.41 11.02 -6.58
C ILE A 131 -2.57 10.01 -6.62
N GLY A 132 -3.04 9.64 -7.81
CA GLY A 132 -4.14 8.66 -7.98
C GLY A 132 -3.80 7.28 -7.39
N ILE A 133 -2.59 6.78 -7.67
CA ILE A 133 -2.10 5.50 -7.15
C ILE A 133 -1.95 5.55 -5.63
N GLY A 134 -1.30 6.59 -5.09
CA GLY A 134 -1.08 6.75 -3.66
C GLY A 134 -2.39 6.88 -2.89
N LEU A 135 -3.35 7.65 -3.40
CA LEU A 135 -4.70 7.74 -2.81
C LEU A 135 -5.43 6.39 -2.89
N GLY A 136 -5.30 5.66 -4.00
CA GLY A 136 -5.88 4.32 -4.14
C GLY A 136 -5.30 3.33 -3.13
N ILE A 137 -3.98 3.33 -2.91
CA ILE A 137 -3.31 2.48 -1.91
C ILE A 137 -3.75 2.86 -0.50
N ALA A 138 -3.78 4.15 -0.17
CA ALA A 138 -4.27 4.62 1.12
C ALA A 138 -5.75 4.25 1.34
N THR A 139 -6.60 4.41 0.33
CA THR A 139 -8.01 4.01 0.39
C THR A 139 -8.14 2.51 0.62
N MET A 140 -7.37 1.67 -0.10
CA MET A 140 -7.34 0.22 0.14
C MET A 140 -6.96 -0.10 1.58
N HIS A 141 -5.93 0.56 2.13
CA HIS A 141 -5.49 0.36 3.50
C HIS A 141 -6.62 0.69 4.49
N TYR A 142 -7.20 1.89 4.42
CA TYR A 142 -8.22 2.31 5.37
C TYR A 142 -9.54 1.54 5.22
N VAL A 143 -9.94 1.18 3.99
CA VAL A 143 -11.06 0.25 3.76
C VAL A 143 -10.74 -1.15 4.33
N GLY A 144 -9.51 -1.64 4.13
CA GLY A 144 -9.04 -2.89 4.75
C GLY A 144 -9.10 -2.85 6.29
N MET A 145 -8.77 -1.69 6.88
CA MET A 145 -8.93 -1.47 8.32
C MET A 145 -10.38 -1.56 8.80
N THR A 146 -11.34 -1.07 8.01
CA THR A 146 -12.77 -1.20 8.35
C THR A 146 -13.28 -2.64 8.30
N ALA A 147 -12.54 -3.57 7.68
CA ALA A 147 -12.86 -5.00 7.76
C ALA A 147 -12.63 -5.58 9.16
N MET A 148 -11.80 -4.94 9.97
CA MET A 148 -11.49 -5.35 11.34
C MET A 148 -12.61 -4.89 12.29
N HIS A 149 -13.19 -5.84 13.00
CA HIS A 149 -14.25 -5.59 13.99
C HIS A 149 -13.77 -6.00 15.38
N SER A 150 -14.07 -5.15 16.35
CA SER A 150 -13.82 -5.37 17.77
C SER A 150 -14.88 -4.66 18.60
N ASN A 151 -14.89 -4.90 19.90
CA ASN A 151 -15.73 -4.18 20.86
C ASN A 151 -15.17 -2.80 21.26
N ALA A 152 -14.01 -2.41 20.71
CA ALA A 152 -13.39 -1.11 20.95
C ALA A 152 -13.78 -0.09 19.88
N SER A 153 -13.86 1.18 20.27
CA SER A 153 -14.02 2.28 19.33
C SER A 153 -12.70 2.62 18.66
N VAL A 154 -12.75 2.88 17.36
CA VAL A 154 -11.57 3.20 16.54
C VAL A 154 -11.44 4.70 16.39
N TYR A 155 -10.25 5.22 16.66
CA TYR A 155 -9.89 6.62 16.46
C TYR A 155 -8.56 6.75 15.72
N TYR A 156 -8.42 7.81 14.92
CA TYR A 156 -7.21 8.09 14.16
C TYR A 156 -6.56 9.40 14.61
N HIS A 157 -5.22 9.38 14.70
CA HIS A 157 -4.43 10.60 14.88
C HIS A 157 -4.34 11.34 13.54
N PRO A 158 -4.88 12.58 13.39
CA PRO A 158 -5.02 13.24 12.09
C PRO A 158 -3.69 13.51 11.40
N GLY A 159 -2.63 13.85 12.15
CA GLY A 159 -1.31 14.11 11.58
C GLY A 159 -0.66 12.86 10.98
N LEU A 160 -0.72 11.71 11.67
CA LEU A 160 -0.18 10.43 11.17
C LEU A 160 -1.04 9.88 10.03
N PHE A 161 -2.36 10.07 10.07
CA PHE A 161 -3.25 9.75 8.97
C PHE A 161 -2.85 10.51 7.69
N ALA A 162 -2.69 11.84 7.77
CA ALA A 162 -2.25 12.64 6.63
C ALA A 162 -0.84 12.25 6.16
N LEU A 163 0.09 11.99 7.10
CA LEU A 163 1.45 11.57 6.77
C LEU A 163 1.46 10.24 6.01
N SER A 164 0.63 9.27 6.40
CA SER A 164 0.56 7.98 5.69
C SER A 164 0.14 8.14 4.22
N ILE A 165 -0.79 9.07 3.94
CA ILE A 165 -1.21 9.41 2.57
C ILE A 165 -0.05 10.05 1.78
N VAL A 166 0.69 10.98 2.40
CA VAL A 166 1.86 11.61 1.78
C VAL A 166 2.94 10.57 1.45
N ILE A 167 3.20 9.64 2.37
CA ILE A 167 4.13 8.51 2.14
C ILE A 167 3.63 7.64 0.99
N ALA A 168 2.33 7.32 0.91
CA ALA A 168 1.76 6.52 -0.18
C ALA A 168 1.98 7.19 -1.55
N ILE A 169 1.73 8.50 -1.65
CA ILE A 169 1.94 9.27 -2.88
C ILE A 169 3.43 9.33 -3.23
N GLY A 170 4.29 9.58 -2.25
CA GLY A 170 5.75 9.60 -2.44
C GLY A 170 6.32 8.26 -2.89
N ALA A 171 5.86 7.16 -2.29
CA ALA A 171 6.24 5.80 -2.69
C ALA A 171 5.75 5.47 -4.11
N ALA A 172 4.53 5.87 -4.47
CA ALA A 172 3.99 5.70 -5.82
C ALA A 172 4.80 6.49 -6.87
N LEU A 173 5.18 7.73 -6.53
CA LEU A 173 6.04 8.55 -7.39
C LEU A 173 7.41 7.91 -7.59
N ALA A 174 8.06 7.48 -6.50
CA ALA A 174 9.35 6.79 -6.57
C ALA A 174 9.24 5.50 -7.39
N ALA A 175 8.15 4.73 -7.24
CA ALA A 175 7.91 3.51 -7.99
C ALA A 175 7.79 3.77 -9.51
N LEU A 176 6.99 4.79 -9.90
CA LEU A 176 6.83 5.16 -11.30
C LEU A 176 8.15 5.63 -11.92
N LEU A 177 8.91 6.47 -11.22
CA LEU A 177 10.18 6.99 -11.71
C LEU A 177 11.23 5.88 -11.83
N LEU A 178 11.35 4.99 -10.82
CA LEU A 178 12.28 3.88 -10.85
C LEU A 178 11.92 2.86 -11.95
N ALA A 179 10.64 2.50 -12.09
CA ALA A 179 10.17 1.59 -13.11
C ALA A 179 10.40 2.18 -14.52
N TRP A 180 10.14 3.47 -14.70
CA TRP A 180 10.42 4.15 -15.95
C TRP A 180 11.91 4.18 -16.29
N TYR A 181 12.75 4.52 -15.33
CA TYR A 181 14.20 4.59 -15.51
C TYR A 181 14.82 3.21 -15.80
N LEU A 182 14.30 2.16 -15.16
CA LEU A 182 14.83 0.80 -15.27
C LEU A 182 14.26 0.00 -16.46
N ARG A 183 13.26 0.50 -17.18
CA ARG A 183 12.54 -0.29 -18.20
C ARG A 183 13.40 -0.70 -19.41
N ASP A 184 14.43 0.07 -19.76
CA ASP A 184 15.26 -0.13 -20.96
C ASP A 184 16.65 -0.67 -20.65
N GLY A 185 16.93 -1.05 -19.41
CA GLY A 185 18.23 -1.50 -18.97
C GLY A 185 18.48 -2.99 -19.24
N ALA A 186 19.75 -3.39 -19.32
CA ALA A 186 20.15 -4.77 -19.48
C ALA A 186 21.47 -5.07 -18.71
N GLY A 187 21.71 -6.36 -18.45
CA GLY A 187 22.94 -6.84 -17.85
C GLY A 187 22.90 -6.93 -16.31
N MET A 188 24.02 -7.37 -15.73
CA MET A 188 24.11 -7.67 -14.30
C MET A 188 23.91 -6.43 -13.41
N LEU A 189 24.47 -5.30 -13.78
CA LEU A 189 24.36 -4.06 -13.03
C LEU A 189 22.91 -3.57 -12.99
N HIS A 190 22.20 -3.69 -14.11
CA HIS A 190 20.77 -3.38 -14.19
C HIS A 190 19.95 -4.27 -13.24
N GLN A 191 20.21 -5.58 -13.20
CA GLN A 191 19.53 -6.48 -12.25
C GLN A 191 19.80 -6.08 -10.79
N LEU A 192 21.03 -5.69 -10.46
CA LEU A 192 21.38 -5.23 -9.12
C LEU A 192 20.59 -3.95 -8.74
N PHE A 193 20.47 -3.00 -9.67
CA PHE A 193 19.64 -1.81 -9.45
C PHE A 193 18.15 -2.16 -9.27
N LYS A 194 17.64 -3.12 -10.03
CA LYS A 194 16.26 -3.60 -9.89
C LYS A 194 16.00 -4.23 -8.52
N TYR A 195 16.92 -5.06 -8.00
CA TYR A 195 16.83 -5.59 -6.64
C TYR A 195 16.87 -4.47 -5.59
N SER A 196 17.81 -3.54 -5.70
CA SER A 196 17.92 -2.42 -4.78
C SER A 196 16.65 -1.54 -4.80
N ALA A 197 16.10 -1.25 -5.98
CA ALA A 197 14.85 -0.52 -6.15
C ALA A 197 13.66 -1.26 -5.50
N SER A 198 13.57 -2.58 -5.67
CA SER A 198 12.49 -3.37 -5.07
C SER A 198 12.54 -3.38 -3.53
N LEU A 199 13.73 -3.43 -2.93
CA LEU A 199 13.89 -3.29 -1.48
C LEU A 199 13.45 -1.91 -0.99
N LEU A 200 13.85 -0.85 -1.69
CA LEU A 200 13.46 0.52 -1.36
C LEU A 200 11.95 0.73 -1.48
N LEU A 201 11.33 0.24 -2.56
CA LEU A 201 9.89 0.33 -2.78
C LEU A 201 9.11 -0.48 -1.75
N GLY A 202 9.57 -1.68 -1.42
CA GLY A 202 9.00 -2.50 -0.35
C GLY A 202 9.04 -1.77 1.00
N ALA A 203 10.15 -1.10 1.32
CA ALA A 203 10.26 -0.28 2.52
C ALA A 203 9.28 0.91 2.50
N GLY A 204 9.10 1.57 1.35
CA GLY A 204 8.14 2.66 1.17
C GLY A 204 6.69 2.20 1.42
N ILE A 205 6.30 1.05 0.87
CA ILE A 205 4.95 0.48 1.05
C ILE A 205 4.73 0.09 2.52
N LEU A 206 5.71 -0.60 3.14
CA LEU A 206 5.62 -0.98 4.55
C LEU A 206 5.60 0.24 5.48
N SER A 207 6.40 1.27 5.21
CA SER A 207 6.43 2.49 6.04
C SER A 207 5.10 3.24 6.02
N MET A 208 4.41 3.28 4.86
CA MET A 208 3.05 3.80 4.78
C MET A 208 2.10 3.01 5.69
N HIS A 209 2.12 1.68 5.58
CA HIS A 209 1.27 0.81 6.40
C HIS A 209 1.54 1.01 7.91
N LEU A 210 2.80 0.98 8.34
CA LEU A 210 3.14 1.15 9.76
C LEU A 210 2.80 2.57 10.27
N THR A 211 2.96 3.61 9.44
CA THR A 211 2.55 4.97 9.80
C THR A 211 1.03 5.08 9.95
N ALA A 212 0.27 4.44 9.07
CA ALA A 212 -1.18 4.38 9.16
C ALA A 212 -1.63 3.56 10.38
N MET A 213 -0.94 2.47 10.72
CA MET A 213 -1.19 1.70 11.95
C MET A 213 -0.81 2.50 13.21
N ALA A 214 0.23 3.33 13.17
CA ALA A 214 0.56 4.25 14.27
C ALA A 214 -0.48 5.36 14.44
N ALA A 215 -1.24 5.70 13.39
CA ALA A 215 -2.37 6.63 13.49
C ALA A 215 -3.60 5.99 14.15
N PHE A 216 -3.71 4.67 14.14
CA PHE A 216 -4.84 3.88 14.60
C PHE A 216 -4.79 3.65 16.11
N ASN A 217 -5.85 4.01 16.83
CA ASN A 217 -5.98 3.84 18.26
C ASN A 217 -7.28 3.11 18.59
N LEU A 218 -7.19 2.08 19.42
CA LEU A 218 -8.32 1.36 19.98
C LEU A 218 -8.63 1.91 21.38
N VAL A 219 -9.87 2.30 21.61
CA VAL A 219 -10.33 2.89 22.85
C VAL A 219 -11.51 2.07 23.38
N LEU A 220 -11.36 1.56 24.62
CA LEU A 220 -12.47 0.91 25.32
C LEU A 220 -13.23 1.95 26.14
N PRO A 221 -14.59 1.89 26.15
CA PRO A 221 -15.37 2.60 27.14
C PRO A 221 -15.09 2.01 28.51
N SER A 222 -15.04 2.86 29.52
CA SER A 222 -14.86 2.47 30.92
C SER A 222 -16.07 1.73 31.47
#